data_be3ae8515e4ce8186c2f4e75a2ba1828
#
_entry.id   be3ae8515e4ce8186c2f4e75a2ba1828
#
_cell.length_a   1.000
_cell.length_b   1.000
_cell.length_c   1.000
_cell.angle_alpha   90.00
_cell.angle_beta   90.00
_cell.angle_gamma   90.00
#
_symmetry.space_group_name_H-M   'P 1'
#
loop_
_entity.id
_entity.type
_entity.pdbx_description
1 polymer ?
#
loop_
_entity_poly.entity_id
_entity_poly.type
_entity_poly.pdbx_seq_one_letter_code
_entity_poly.pdbx_strand_id
1 'polypeptide(L)'
;MKVLKYLDTLDRGGAEMQVLDICRNAGRFGLDITLATRGGTLEPEFEAAGIEIIRLERKFPVDLKLVGSLRKIIKDRSIDIVHGYQSVDGLHLQLAARGLKQVRKVLSFQGFVQAAKNRIVAKFLLPRVDANIVVSRWLMDWLAKERGLKFGGNTHVIYNGADPERLRPAGHSIKAELGLSEETRLIGMVGNFYRDARKDQMTVVKALGDIFERVGDVHCIFAGKVEDGAEKKFEACKEFVRYRGIADRVHFLGGRTDIPDILAKLEVFIFSSLHEGLPVAISEAMLAGVPMAVSNIGPHLEATNDGEFARIFPTKDHRALADAVISLLNEKNAADDLASRARSHAAANFSIDAHLGNLVRLYQQIR
;
A
#
# COMPACT_ATOMS: atom_id res chain seq x y z
N MET A 1 16.09 -18.33 8.41
CA MET A 1 16.01 -18.59 6.95
C MET A 1 16.59 -17.41 6.20
N LYS A 2 17.44 -17.65 5.22
CA LYS A 2 18.09 -16.61 4.40
C LYS A 2 17.25 -16.34 3.16
N VAL A 3 16.78 -15.12 3.00
CA VAL A 3 15.84 -14.73 1.94
C VAL A 3 16.43 -13.62 1.09
N LEU A 4 16.56 -13.83 -0.22
CA LEU A 4 16.86 -12.76 -1.16
C LEU A 4 15.57 -12.17 -1.70
N LYS A 5 15.30 -10.90 -1.36
CA LYS A 5 14.23 -10.10 -1.96
C LYS A 5 14.80 -9.27 -3.11
N TYR A 6 14.12 -9.30 -4.24
CA TYR A 6 14.47 -8.47 -5.39
C TYR A 6 13.28 -7.63 -5.84
N LEU A 7 13.50 -6.32 -5.85
CA LEU A 7 12.58 -5.30 -6.36
C LEU A 7 13.36 -4.41 -7.34
N ASP A 8 12.75 -4.05 -8.47
CA ASP A 8 13.42 -3.20 -9.46
C ASP A 8 13.70 -1.78 -8.91
N THR A 9 12.81 -1.22 -8.10
CA THR A 9 12.95 0.12 -7.50
C THR A 9 12.52 0.16 -6.04
N LEU A 10 13.05 1.14 -5.29
CA LEU A 10 12.62 1.52 -3.94
C LEU A 10 12.01 2.94 -3.94
N ASP A 11 11.35 3.35 -5.01
CA ASP A 11 10.61 4.61 -5.00
C ASP A 11 9.40 4.51 -4.06
N ARG A 12 9.15 5.60 -3.30
CA ARG A 12 8.14 5.60 -2.23
C ARG A 12 6.75 5.26 -2.76
N GLY A 13 6.27 4.07 -2.40
CA GLY A 13 4.95 3.54 -2.70
C GLY A 13 4.52 2.52 -1.66
N GLY A 14 3.29 2.03 -1.74
CA GLY A 14 2.75 1.09 -0.75
C GLY A 14 3.50 -0.24 -0.71
N ALA A 15 3.92 -0.78 -1.86
CA ALA A 15 4.65 -2.04 -1.92
C ALA A 15 6.07 -1.91 -1.34
N GLU A 16 6.75 -0.80 -1.59
CA GLU A 16 8.09 -0.52 -1.12
C GLU A 16 8.10 -0.24 0.39
N MET A 17 7.09 0.49 0.90
CA MET A 17 6.87 0.67 2.35
C MET A 17 6.62 -0.66 3.03
N GLN A 18 5.83 -1.55 2.42
CA GLN A 18 5.62 -2.92 2.91
C GLN A 18 6.95 -3.69 3.03
N VAL A 19 7.83 -3.58 2.03
CA VAL A 19 9.14 -4.25 2.07
C VAL A 19 10.03 -3.67 3.16
N LEU A 20 10.00 -2.36 3.38
CA LEU A 20 10.70 -1.71 4.48
C LEU A 20 10.23 -2.25 5.84
N ASP A 21 8.91 -2.31 6.07
CA ASP A 21 8.34 -2.85 7.30
C ASP A 21 8.69 -4.33 7.49
N ILE A 22 8.67 -5.14 6.42
CA ILE A 22 9.14 -6.53 6.44
C ILE A 22 10.60 -6.59 6.86
N CYS A 23 11.49 -5.82 6.23
CA CYS A 23 12.93 -5.87 6.51
C CYS A 23 13.24 -5.46 7.95
N ARG A 24 12.60 -4.39 8.46
CA ARG A 24 12.75 -3.93 9.85
C ARG A 24 12.39 -4.99 10.88
N ASN A 25 11.37 -5.79 10.60
CA ASN A 25 10.81 -6.74 11.54
C ASN A 25 11.25 -8.20 11.30
N ALA A 26 11.92 -8.49 10.19
CA ALA A 26 12.28 -9.84 9.74
C ALA A 26 13.06 -10.65 10.78
N GLY A 27 14.01 -10.02 11.47
CA GLY A 27 14.84 -10.68 12.50
C GLY A 27 14.03 -11.28 13.64
N ARG A 28 12.94 -10.62 14.05
CA ARG A 28 12.01 -11.13 15.10
C ARG A 28 11.34 -12.44 14.71
N PHE A 29 11.26 -12.72 13.42
CA PHE A 29 10.65 -13.91 12.84
C PHE A 29 11.67 -14.92 12.31
N GLY A 30 12.96 -14.75 12.64
CA GLY A 30 14.03 -15.65 12.20
C GLY A 30 14.34 -15.59 10.69
N LEU A 31 14.02 -14.46 10.04
CA LEU A 31 14.36 -14.19 8.64
C LEU A 31 15.62 -13.31 8.58
N ASP A 32 16.60 -13.75 7.79
CA ASP A 32 17.77 -12.99 7.40
C ASP A 32 17.57 -12.51 5.95
N ILE A 33 17.27 -11.23 5.77
CA ILE A 33 16.89 -10.68 4.47
C ILE A 33 18.08 -9.97 3.81
N THR A 34 18.40 -10.41 2.62
CA THR A 34 19.23 -9.68 1.66
C THR A 34 18.31 -8.96 0.69
N LEU A 35 18.45 -7.64 0.55
CA LEU A 35 17.68 -6.84 -0.38
C LEU A 35 18.53 -6.46 -1.60
N ALA A 36 18.05 -6.80 -2.79
CA ALA A 36 18.66 -6.40 -4.06
C ALA A 36 17.69 -5.50 -4.84
N THR A 37 18.20 -4.37 -5.38
CA THR A 37 17.38 -3.36 -6.07
C THR A 37 18.26 -2.41 -6.88
N ARG A 38 17.66 -1.66 -7.79
CA ARG A 38 18.31 -0.54 -8.46
C ARG A 38 18.50 0.67 -7.52
N GLY A 39 17.71 0.77 -6.46
CA GLY A 39 17.62 1.89 -5.56
C GLY A 39 16.35 2.72 -5.76
N GLY A 40 16.23 3.82 -5.02
CA GLY A 40 15.08 4.71 -5.09
C GLY A 40 14.98 5.67 -3.91
N THR A 41 13.88 6.41 -3.83
CA THR A 41 13.69 7.49 -2.85
C THR A 41 13.56 7.02 -1.40
N LEU A 42 13.36 5.71 -1.16
CA LEU A 42 13.30 5.11 0.19
C LEU A 42 14.64 4.55 0.68
N GLU A 43 15.73 4.61 -0.11
CA GLU A 43 17.04 4.11 0.33
C GLU A 43 17.45 4.63 1.71
N PRO A 44 17.33 5.95 2.01
CA PRO A 44 17.74 6.48 3.32
C PRO A 44 17.01 5.82 4.49
N GLU A 45 15.73 5.46 4.33
CA GLU A 45 14.96 4.78 5.37
C GLU A 45 15.37 3.32 5.58
N PHE A 46 15.82 2.64 4.51
CA PHE A 46 16.40 1.30 4.61
C PHE A 46 17.78 1.35 5.27
N GLU A 47 18.63 2.31 4.90
CA GLU A 47 19.95 2.51 5.48
C GLU A 47 19.84 2.87 6.97
N ALA A 48 18.94 3.80 7.33
CA ALA A 48 18.67 4.16 8.74
C ALA A 48 18.15 2.98 9.57
N ALA A 49 17.50 2.00 8.94
CA ALA A 49 17.05 0.76 9.58
C ALA A 49 18.17 -0.31 9.64
N GLY A 50 19.38 -0.01 9.19
CA GLY A 50 20.51 -0.95 9.17
C GLY A 50 20.39 -2.06 8.13
N ILE A 51 19.57 -1.86 7.08
CA ILE A 51 19.33 -2.86 6.06
C ILE A 51 20.35 -2.68 4.93
N GLU A 52 21.11 -3.73 4.66
CA GLU A 52 22.05 -3.74 3.56
C GLU A 52 21.32 -3.81 2.21
N ILE A 53 21.62 -2.86 1.33
CA ILE A 53 21.11 -2.80 -0.03
C ILE A 53 22.19 -3.23 -1.02
N ILE A 54 21.92 -4.27 -1.81
CA ILE A 54 22.78 -4.64 -2.93
C ILE A 54 22.23 -3.98 -4.18
N ARG A 55 22.96 -3.00 -4.70
CA ARG A 55 22.55 -2.26 -5.90
C ARG A 55 22.77 -3.09 -7.16
N LEU A 56 21.67 -3.40 -7.86
CA LEU A 56 21.65 -4.12 -9.13
C LEU A 56 20.75 -3.39 -10.12
N GLU A 57 21.28 -3.01 -11.25
CA GLU A 57 20.54 -2.33 -12.31
C GLU A 57 20.12 -3.32 -13.39
N ARG A 58 18.85 -3.30 -13.76
CA ARG A 58 18.30 -4.03 -14.90
C ARG A 58 18.30 -3.11 -16.12
N LYS A 59 19.07 -3.48 -17.16
CA LYS A 59 19.18 -2.71 -18.41
C LYS A 59 18.23 -3.18 -19.51
N PHE A 60 17.81 -4.43 -19.46
CA PHE A 60 16.97 -5.07 -20.50
C PHE A 60 15.78 -5.77 -19.88
N PRO A 61 14.68 -5.99 -20.62
CA PRO A 61 13.52 -6.75 -20.15
C PRO A 61 13.89 -8.15 -19.59
N VAL A 62 14.86 -8.81 -20.21
CA VAL A 62 15.55 -10.01 -19.69
C VAL A 62 17.04 -9.71 -19.72
N ASP A 63 17.63 -9.53 -18.55
CA ASP A 63 19.03 -9.13 -18.39
C ASP A 63 19.86 -10.29 -17.82
N LEU A 64 20.66 -10.93 -18.69
CA LEU A 64 21.50 -12.07 -18.30
C LEU A 64 22.63 -11.68 -17.35
N LYS A 65 23.11 -10.42 -17.37
CA LYS A 65 24.11 -9.96 -16.41
C LYS A 65 23.48 -9.85 -15.01
N LEU A 66 22.29 -9.31 -14.92
CA LEU A 66 21.51 -9.28 -13.68
C LEU A 66 21.26 -10.70 -13.17
N VAL A 67 20.85 -11.63 -14.02
CA VAL A 67 20.68 -13.05 -13.66
C VAL A 67 21.99 -13.63 -13.08
N GLY A 68 23.13 -13.35 -13.71
CA GLY A 68 24.45 -13.78 -13.22
C GLY A 68 24.78 -13.23 -11.83
N SER A 69 24.52 -11.91 -11.62
CA SER A 69 24.74 -11.24 -10.33
C SER A 69 23.83 -11.80 -9.23
N LEU A 70 22.54 -11.98 -9.52
CA LEU A 70 21.60 -12.59 -8.58
C LEU A 70 22.01 -14.02 -8.23
N ARG A 71 22.45 -14.82 -9.23
CA ARG A 71 22.94 -16.19 -8.99
C ARG A 71 24.17 -16.22 -8.10
N LYS A 72 25.09 -15.26 -8.28
CA LYS A 72 26.27 -15.13 -7.43
C LYS A 72 25.86 -14.85 -5.98
N ILE A 73 24.96 -13.88 -5.74
CA ILE A 73 24.45 -13.56 -4.40
C ILE A 73 23.80 -14.80 -3.76
N ILE A 74 22.95 -15.52 -4.51
CA ILE A 74 22.28 -16.73 -4.03
C ILE A 74 23.27 -17.76 -3.50
N LYS A 75 24.37 -17.97 -4.22
CA LYS A 75 25.41 -18.93 -3.84
C LYS A 75 26.26 -18.43 -2.69
N ASP A 76 26.82 -17.21 -2.80
CA ASP A 76 27.78 -16.65 -1.84
C ASP A 76 27.15 -16.48 -0.45
N ARG A 77 25.87 -16.15 -0.40
CA ARG A 77 25.12 -15.95 0.86
C ARG A 77 24.35 -17.19 1.32
N SER A 78 24.40 -18.28 0.56
CA SER A 78 23.66 -19.52 0.86
C SER A 78 22.16 -19.23 1.07
N ILE A 79 21.53 -18.54 0.10
CA ILE A 79 20.12 -18.15 0.16
C ILE A 79 19.21 -19.38 0.09
N ASP A 80 18.27 -19.49 1.02
CA ASP A 80 17.24 -20.53 1.06
C ASP A 80 16.07 -20.21 0.10
N ILE A 81 15.66 -18.91 0.07
CA ILE A 81 14.45 -18.48 -0.65
C ILE A 81 14.77 -17.23 -1.48
N VAL A 82 14.33 -17.22 -2.73
CA VAL A 82 14.29 -16.03 -3.57
C VAL A 82 12.85 -15.55 -3.71
N HIS A 83 12.59 -14.25 -3.46
CA HIS A 83 11.27 -13.67 -3.46
C HIS A 83 11.21 -12.40 -4.32
N GLY A 84 10.47 -12.46 -5.43
CA GLY A 84 10.24 -11.35 -6.35
C GLY A 84 8.85 -10.73 -6.18
N TYR A 85 8.75 -9.42 -6.46
CA TYR A 85 7.52 -8.64 -6.24
C TYR A 85 6.77 -8.28 -7.52
N GLN A 86 7.28 -8.62 -8.67
CA GLN A 86 6.63 -8.44 -9.97
C GLN A 86 7.02 -9.57 -10.91
N SER A 87 6.25 -9.75 -11.98
CA SER A 87 6.48 -10.84 -12.93
C SER A 87 7.89 -10.84 -13.52
N VAL A 88 8.43 -9.65 -13.87
CA VAL A 88 9.77 -9.56 -14.46
C VAL A 88 10.87 -9.82 -13.44
N ASP A 89 10.68 -9.36 -12.20
CA ASP A 89 11.61 -9.63 -11.10
C ASP A 89 11.63 -11.12 -10.77
N GLY A 90 10.44 -11.74 -10.70
CA GLY A 90 10.30 -13.18 -10.54
C GLY A 90 10.96 -13.98 -11.66
N LEU A 91 10.92 -13.48 -12.91
CA LEU A 91 11.61 -14.16 -14.03
C LEU A 91 13.13 -14.17 -13.84
N HIS A 92 13.73 -13.05 -13.44
CA HIS A 92 15.17 -12.98 -13.19
C HIS A 92 15.60 -13.91 -12.05
N LEU A 93 14.82 -13.93 -10.96
CA LEU A 93 15.06 -14.85 -9.84
C LEU A 93 14.88 -16.32 -10.23
N GLN A 94 13.84 -16.64 -11.02
CA GLN A 94 13.62 -17.99 -11.55
C GLN A 94 14.80 -18.47 -12.39
N LEU A 95 15.34 -17.60 -13.27
CA LEU A 95 16.52 -17.92 -14.08
C LEU A 95 17.78 -18.04 -13.23
N ALA A 96 17.99 -17.14 -12.26
CA ALA A 96 19.14 -17.15 -11.36
C ALA A 96 19.17 -18.40 -10.47
N ALA A 97 18.02 -18.87 -9.99
CA ALA A 97 17.89 -20.06 -9.16
C ALA A 97 17.81 -21.38 -9.95
N ARG A 98 17.83 -21.32 -11.29
CA ARG A 98 17.73 -22.53 -12.13
C ARG A 98 18.83 -23.55 -11.80
N GLY A 99 18.43 -24.82 -11.51
CA GLY A 99 19.32 -25.90 -11.14
C GLY A 99 19.80 -25.90 -9.68
N LEU A 100 19.41 -24.89 -8.86
CA LEU A 100 19.68 -24.85 -7.43
C LEU A 100 18.47 -25.46 -6.69
N LYS A 101 18.46 -26.79 -6.55
CA LYS A 101 17.30 -27.56 -6.02
C LYS A 101 16.92 -27.17 -4.57
N GLN A 102 17.89 -26.69 -3.78
CA GLN A 102 17.70 -26.26 -2.39
C GLN A 102 17.07 -24.87 -2.27
N VAL A 103 17.02 -24.07 -3.35
CA VAL A 103 16.52 -22.70 -3.34
C VAL A 103 15.05 -22.67 -3.75
N ARG A 104 14.19 -22.20 -2.86
CA ARG A 104 12.76 -22.02 -3.14
C ARG A 104 12.47 -20.65 -3.78
N LYS A 105 11.50 -20.61 -4.65
CA LYS A 105 11.15 -19.46 -5.47
C LYS A 105 9.74 -19.00 -5.13
N VAL A 106 9.62 -17.75 -4.73
CA VAL A 106 8.35 -17.12 -4.36
C VAL A 106 8.10 -15.89 -5.23
N LEU A 107 6.87 -15.73 -5.70
CA LEU A 107 6.45 -14.58 -6.49
C LEU A 107 5.23 -13.91 -5.84
N SER A 108 5.33 -12.62 -5.53
CA SER A 108 4.22 -11.81 -5.03
C SER A 108 3.60 -10.92 -6.10
N PHE A 109 2.27 -10.90 -6.12
CA PHE A 109 1.45 -9.98 -6.91
C PHE A 109 0.90 -8.88 -6.00
N GLN A 110 1.48 -7.67 -6.09
CA GLN A 110 1.11 -6.52 -5.26
C GLN A 110 0.01 -5.65 -5.88
N GLY A 111 -0.36 -5.91 -7.14
CA GLY A 111 -1.35 -5.15 -7.88
C GLY A 111 -1.62 -5.71 -9.27
N PHE A 112 -2.19 -4.86 -10.11
CA PHE A 112 -2.64 -5.24 -11.46
C PHE A 112 -1.49 -5.57 -12.40
N VAL A 113 -1.58 -6.70 -13.09
CA VAL A 113 -0.67 -7.06 -14.19
C VAL A 113 -1.23 -6.49 -15.49
N GLN A 114 -0.94 -5.20 -15.76
CA GLN A 114 -1.54 -4.50 -16.89
C GLN A 114 -0.88 -4.81 -18.23
N ALA A 115 0.46 -4.73 -18.31
CA ALA A 115 1.19 -4.92 -19.56
C ALA A 115 1.11 -6.37 -20.08
N ALA A 116 0.87 -6.54 -21.38
CA ALA A 116 0.76 -7.86 -22.01
C ALA A 116 2.02 -8.72 -21.79
N LYS A 117 3.22 -8.11 -21.86
CA LYS A 117 4.49 -8.80 -21.57
C LYS A 117 4.54 -9.35 -20.15
N ASN A 118 4.10 -8.57 -19.16
CA ASN A 118 4.09 -9.00 -17.77
C ASN A 118 3.09 -10.15 -17.53
N ARG A 119 1.96 -10.12 -18.26
CA ARG A 119 0.96 -11.19 -18.21
C ARG A 119 1.50 -12.50 -18.78
N ILE A 120 2.23 -12.45 -19.90
CA ILE A 120 2.88 -13.65 -20.48
C ILE A 120 3.89 -14.24 -19.49
N VAL A 121 4.73 -13.39 -18.91
CA VAL A 121 5.72 -13.81 -17.90
C VAL A 121 5.03 -14.39 -16.65
N ALA A 122 3.96 -13.76 -16.16
CA ALA A 122 3.17 -14.27 -15.03
C ALA A 122 2.61 -15.68 -15.34
N LYS A 123 1.97 -15.87 -16.51
CA LYS A 123 1.45 -17.18 -16.93
C LYS A 123 2.54 -18.25 -17.00
N PHE A 124 3.74 -17.88 -17.41
CA PHE A 124 4.89 -18.78 -17.43
C PHE A 124 5.38 -19.14 -16.02
N LEU A 125 5.41 -18.17 -15.11
CA LEU A 125 5.97 -18.34 -13.76
C LEU A 125 5.03 -19.08 -12.81
N LEU A 126 3.73 -18.78 -12.84
CA LEU A 126 2.72 -19.29 -11.90
C LEU A 126 2.87 -20.80 -11.59
N PRO A 127 3.00 -21.70 -12.60
CA PRO A 127 3.16 -23.13 -12.31
C PRO A 127 4.61 -23.56 -12.01
N ARG A 128 5.59 -22.65 -12.06
CA ARG A 128 7.03 -22.95 -11.99
C ARG A 128 7.71 -22.44 -10.74
N VAL A 129 7.06 -21.60 -9.97
CA VAL A 129 7.52 -21.15 -8.66
C VAL A 129 6.98 -22.07 -7.57
N ASP A 130 7.67 -22.14 -6.44
CA ASP A 130 7.26 -22.98 -5.32
C ASP A 130 6.03 -22.41 -4.62
N ALA A 131 5.90 -21.06 -4.57
CA ALA A 131 4.69 -20.40 -4.10
C ALA A 131 4.43 -19.08 -4.82
N ASN A 132 3.15 -18.79 -5.03
CA ASN A 132 2.64 -17.48 -5.44
C ASN A 132 1.90 -16.83 -4.27
N ILE A 133 2.12 -15.54 -4.06
CA ILE A 133 1.41 -14.73 -3.07
C ILE A 133 0.59 -13.68 -3.81
N VAL A 134 -0.68 -13.54 -3.44
CA VAL A 134 -1.54 -12.44 -3.90
C VAL A 134 -2.03 -11.67 -2.68
N VAL A 135 -2.01 -10.35 -2.74
CA VAL A 135 -2.25 -9.48 -1.57
C VAL A 135 -3.72 -9.37 -1.16
N SER A 136 -4.66 -9.86 -1.97
CA SER A 136 -6.08 -9.94 -1.63
C SER A 136 -6.76 -11.03 -2.45
N ARG A 137 -7.87 -11.58 -1.93
CA ARG A 137 -8.72 -12.54 -2.66
C ARG A 137 -9.33 -11.88 -3.89
N TRP A 138 -9.82 -10.67 -3.72
CA TRP A 138 -10.38 -9.90 -4.82
C TRP A 138 -9.37 -9.71 -5.96
N LEU A 139 -8.13 -9.34 -5.66
CA LEU A 139 -7.10 -9.21 -6.69
C LEU A 139 -6.81 -10.54 -7.38
N MET A 140 -6.78 -11.64 -6.65
CA MET A 140 -6.60 -12.98 -7.22
C MET A 140 -7.71 -13.30 -8.22
N ASP A 141 -8.97 -13.10 -7.82
CA ASP A 141 -10.15 -13.35 -8.66
C ASP A 141 -10.16 -12.44 -9.90
N TRP A 142 -9.83 -11.17 -9.70
CA TRP A 142 -9.73 -10.20 -10.80
C TRP A 142 -8.62 -10.58 -11.80
N LEU A 143 -7.43 -10.96 -11.32
CA LEU A 143 -6.32 -11.42 -12.17
C LEU A 143 -6.69 -12.70 -12.91
N ALA A 144 -7.41 -13.60 -12.28
CA ALA A 144 -7.89 -14.82 -12.93
C ALA A 144 -8.91 -14.47 -14.04
N LYS A 145 -9.93 -13.68 -13.75
CA LYS A 145 -11.02 -13.33 -14.66
C LYS A 145 -10.55 -12.40 -15.79
N GLU A 146 -9.92 -11.29 -15.45
CA GLU A 146 -9.62 -10.20 -16.40
C GLU A 146 -8.28 -10.40 -17.12
N ARG A 147 -7.36 -11.17 -16.55
CA ARG A 147 -6.02 -11.42 -17.14
C ARG A 147 -5.80 -12.87 -17.54
N GLY A 148 -6.73 -13.75 -17.21
CA GLY A 148 -6.66 -15.17 -17.52
C GLY A 148 -5.44 -15.84 -16.87
N LEU A 149 -5.08 -15.40 -15.65
CA LEU A 149 -4.05 -16.07 -14.85
C LEU A 149 -4.69 -17.28 -14.15
N LYS A 150 -4.05 -18.44 -14.30
CA LYS A 150 -4.54 -19.68 -13.66
C LYS A 150 -3.78 -19.90 -12.37
N PHE A 151 -4.36 -19.53 -11.27
CA PHE A 151 -3.83 -19.77 -9.93
C PHE A 151 -4.06 -21.23 -9.54
N GLY A 152 -3.02 -21.89 -9.03
CA GLY A 152 -3.06 -23.30 -8.60
C GLY A 152 -2.94 -23.45 -7.08
N GLY A 153 -2.77 -24.70 -6.62
CA GLY A 153 -2.61 -25.02 -5.20
C GLY A 153 -1.36 -24.46 -4.53
N ASN A 154 -0.42 -23.90 -5.34
CA ASN A 154 0.75 -23.16 -4.85
C ASN A 154 0.50 -21.67 -4.69
N THR A 155 -0.77 -21.23 -4.66
CA THR A 155 -1.14 -19.81 -4.53
C THR A 155 -1.77 -19.54 -3.17
N HIS A 156 -1.29 -18.51 -2.51
CA HIS A 156 -1.68 -18.13 -1.17
C HIS A 156 -2.08 -16.65 -1.13
N VAL A 157 -3.15 -16.33 -0.43
CA VAL A 157 -3.50 -14.94 -0.13
C VAL A 157 -2.80 -14.57 1.18
N ILE A 158 -1.91 -13.57 1.11
CA ILE A 158 -1.24 -12.99 2.28
C ILE A 158 -1.39 -11.47 2.17
N TYR A 159 -2.21 -10.92 3.05
CA TYR A 159 -2.45 -9.47 3.08
C TYR A 159 -1.18 -8.69 3.40
N ASN A 160 -1.06 -7.50 2.82
CA ASN A 160 -0.02 -6.56 3.22
C ASN A 160 -0.22 -6.15 4.67
N GLY A 161 0.88 -5.96 5.40
CA GLY A 161 0.86 -5.51 6.78
C GLY A 161 1.58 -4.17 6.93
N ALA A 162 1.10 -3.32 7.84
CA ALA A 162 1.80 -2.12 8.25
C ALA A 162 2.38 -2.31 9.65
N ASP A 163 3.52 -1.64 9.92
CA ASP A 163 4.17 -1.69 11.23
C ASP A 163 3.52 -0.69 12.18
N PRO A 164 2.83 -1.15 13.27
CA PRO A 164 2.22 -0.25 14.24
C PRO A 164 3.23 0.67 14.95
N GLU A 165 4.48 0.23 15.10
CA GLU A 165 5.54 1.07 15.69
C GLU A 165 5.90 2.24 14.78
N ARG A 166 5.94 2.02 13.47
CA ARG A 166 6.13 3.09 12.49
C ARG A 166 4.96 4.07 12.46
N LEU A 167 3.77 3.62 12.84
CA LEU A 167 2.57 4.46 12.87
C LEU A 167 2.41 5.25 14.17
N ARG A 168 3.37 5.18 15.11
CA ARG A 168 3.36 6.04 16.29
C ARG A 168 3.67 7.48 15.88
N PRO A 169 2.83 8.45 16.28
CA PRO A 169 3.11 9.87 16.03
C PRO A 169 4.45 10.28 16.66
N ALA A 170 5.22 11.07 15.92
CA ALA A 170 6.49 11.64 16.40
C ALA A 170 6.29 12.96 17.16
N GLY A 171 5.07 13.51 17.18
CA GLY A 171 4.71 14.72 17.89
C GLY A 171 4.70 15.99 17.04
N HIS A 172 4.78 15.85 15.68
CA HIS A 172 4.61 16.98 14.80
C HIS A 172 3.14 17.43 14.77
N SER A 173 2.88 18.73 15.01
CA SER A 173 1.53 19.25 14.96
C SER A 173 1.19 19.82 13.59
N ILE A 174 0.48 19.02 12.78
CA ILE A 174 -0.02 19.48 11.47
C ILE A 174 -0.99 20.67 11.60
N LYS A 175 -1.75 20.76 12.68
CA LYS A 175 -2.64 21.91 12.93
C LYS A 175 -1.82 23.19 13.12
N ALA A 176 -0.75 23.14 13.92
CA ALA A 176 0.14 24.28 14.12
C ALA A 176 0.86 24.69 12.83
N GLU A 177 1.32 23.71 12.01
CA GLU A 177 1.91 23.99 10.70
C GLU A 177 0.95 24.76 9.78
N LEU A 178 -0.34 24.42 9.84
CA LEU A 178 -1.39 25.03 9.01
C LEU A 178 -1.99 26.29 9.63
N GLY A 179 -1.53 26.71 10.81
CA GLY A 179 -2.10 27.86 11.52
C GLY A 179 -3.53 27.66 12.04
N LEU A 180 -3.92 26.39 12.26
CA LEU A 180 -5.26 26.01 12.72
C LEU A 180 -5.30 25.88 14.24
N SER A 181 -6.48 26.11 14.82
CA SER A 181 -6.70 25.89 16.24
C SER A 181 -6.75 24.38 16.56
N GLU A 182 -6.51 24.00 17.81
CA GLU A 182 -6.60 22.59 18.22
C GLU A 182 -8.06 22.06 18.15
N GLU A 183 -9.05 22.95 18.19
CA GLU A 183 -10.46 22.60 18.06
C GLU A 183 -10.90 22.38 16.62
N THR A 184 -10.14 22.89 15.63
CA THR A 184 -10.44 22.70 14.22
C THR A 184 -10.45 21.21 13.87
N ARG A 185 -11.53 20.75 13.28
CA ARG A 185 -11.70 19.35 12.88
C ARG A 185 -10.97 19.07 11.58
N LEU A 186 -10.22 17.96 11.53
CA LEU A 186 -9.49 17.56 10.33
C LEU A 186 -10.06 16.28 9.75
N ILE A 187 -10.32 16.31 8.45
CA ILE A 187 -10.55 15.11 7.64
C ILE A 187 -9.46 15.03 6.58
N GLY A 188 -9.21 13.86 6.03
CA GLY A 188 -8.14 13.81 5.04
C GLY A 188 -8.03 12.53 4.24
N MET A 189 -7.29 12.63 3.14
CA MET A 189 -6.93 11.52 2.28
C MET A 189 -5.41 11.43 2.14
N VAL A 190 -4.86 10.25 2.42
CA VAL A 190 -3.44 9.94 2.17
C VAL A 190 -3.32 9.11 0.90
N GLY A 191 -2.64 9.65 -0.11
CA GLY A 191 -2.44 8.96 -1.37
C GLY A 191 -1.96 9.89 -2.48
N ASN A 192 -0.98 9.41 -3.26
CA ASN A 192 -0.41 10.17 -4.37
C ASN A 192 -1.46 10.47 -5.45
N PHE A 193 -1.26 11.57 -6.18
CA PHE A 193 -1.94 11.81 -7.45
C PHE A 193 -1.23 11.02 -8.54
N TYR A 194 -1.94 10.08 -9.15
CA TYR A 194 -1.40 9.22 -10.21
C TYR A 194 -1.91 9.64 -11.58
N ARG A 195 -1.08 9.41 -12.60
CA ARG A 195 -1.47 9.61 -14.00
C ARG A 195 -2.72 8.79 -14.37
N ASP A 196 -2.78 7.54 -13.93
CA ASP A 196 -3.96 6.70 -14.11
C ASP A 196 -5.10 7.08 -13.15
N ALA A 197 -6.25 6.43 -13.32
CA ALA A 197 -7.46 6.75 -12.56
C ALA A 197 -7.58 5.95 -11.24
N ARG A 198 -6.47 5.44 -10.68
CA ARG A 198 -6.57 4.60 -9.47
C ARG A 198 -7.09 5.36 -8.27
N LYS A 199 -6.58 6.55 -8.00
CA LYS A 199 -7.06 7.42 -6.92
C LYS A 199 -8.03 8.47 -7.46
N ASP A 200 -9.09 8.75 -6.71
CA ASP A 200 -10.16 9.67 -7.10
C ASP A 200 -10.33 10.81 -6.09
N GLN A 201 -9.30 11.66 -6.01
CA GLN A 201 -9.32 12.85 -5.17
C GLN A 201 -10.41 13.84 -5.59
N MET A 202 -10.79 13.85 -6.87
CA MET A 202 -11.83 14.75 -7.37
C MET A 202 -13.19 14.47 -6.73
N THR A 203 -13.56 13.22 -6.49
CA THR A 203 -14.79 12.89 -5.76
C THR A 203 -14.75 13.43 -4.33
N VAL A 204 -13.59 13.36 -3.66
CA VAL A 204 -13.43 13.94 -2.31
C VAL A 204 -13.61 15.45 -2.38
N VAL A 205 -12.88 16.13 -3.28
CA VAL A 205 -12.97 17.60 -3.43
C VAL A 205 -14.41 18.07 -3.71
N LYS A 206 -15.17 17.33 -4.51
CA LYS A 206 -16.59 17.64 -4.79
C LYS A 206 -17.50 17.51 -3.56
N ALA A 207 -17.19 16.59 -2.66
CA ALA A 207 -17.95 16.37 -1.42
C ALA A 207 -17.74 17.47 -0.37
N LEU A 208 -16.58 18.17 -0.43
CA LEU A 208 -16.18 19.11 0.62
C LEU A 208 -17.15 20.27 0.80
N GLY A 209 -17.78 20.77 -0.27
CA GLY A 209 -18.78 21.84 -0.17
C GLY A 209 -19.92 21.46 0.78
N ASP A 210 -20.52 20.31 0.56
CA ASP A 210 -21.64 19.80 1.36
C ASP A 210 -21.20 19.49 2.80
N ILE A 211 -19.97 18.96 2.99
CA ILE A 211 -19.41 18.69 4.32
C ILE A 211 -19.22 20.00 5.09
N PHE A 212 -18.60 21.00 4.49
CA PHE A 212 -18.28 22.27 5.13
C PHE A 212 -19.51 23.11 5.44
N GLU A 213 -20.56 23.01 4.64
CA GLU A 213 -21.83 23.68 4.90
C GLU A 213 -22.57 23.05 6.09
N ARG A 214 -22.50 21.71 6.25
CA ARG A 214 -23.30 20.98 7.23
C ARG A 214 -22.59 20.73 8.57
N VAL A 215 -21.25 20.87 8.65
CA VAL A 215 -20.46 20.50 9.85
C VAL A 215 -19.56 21.64 10.38
N GLY A 216 -19.69 22.86 9.95
CA GLY A 216 -18.97 23.97 10.56
C GLY A 216 -17.45 23.98 10.36
N ASP A 217 -16.65 24.09 11.42
CA ASP A 217 -15.18 24.24 11.37
C ASP A 217 -14.46 22.90 11.08
N VAL A 218 -14.49 22.51 9.80
CA VAL A 218 -13.80 21.32 9.27
C VAL A 218 -12.84 21.74 8.18
N HIS A 219 -11.61 21.24 8.23
CA HIS A 219 -10.60 21.39 7.18
C HIS A 219 -10.25 20.03 6.58
N CYS A 220 -9.87 20.01 5.29
CA CYS A 220 -9.50 18.78 4.59
C CYS A 220 -8.02 18.80 4.19
N ILE A 221 -7.32 17.69 4.44
CA ILE A 221 -5.92 17.49 4.07
C ILE A 221 -5.83 16.46 2.95
N PHE A 222 -5.03 16.77 1.94
CA PHE A 222 -4.54 15.80 0.94
C PHE A 222 -3.03 15.64 1.10
N ALA A 223 -2.59 14.47 1.59
CA ALA A 223 -1.17 14.14 1.72
C ALA A 223 -0.77 13.10 0.68
N GLY A 224 0.07 13.49 -0.25
CA GLY A 224 0.57 12.64 -1.33
C GLY A 224 1.25 13.46 -2.42
N LYS A 225 2.32 12.90 -3.00
CA LYS A 225 3.02 13.57 -4.10
C LYS A 225 2.19 13.56 -5.38
N VAL A 226 2.49 14.50 -6.26
CA VAL A 226 2.00 14.51 -7.63
C VAL A 226 3.01 13.73 -8.49
N GLU A 227 2.60 12.58 -9.01
CA GLU A 227 3.42 11.76 -9.90
C GLU A 227 3.50 12.39 -11.29
N ASP A 228 4.58 12.11 -12.02
CA ASP A 228 4.77 12.60 -13.38
C ASP A 228 3.58 12.27 -14.28
N GLY A 229 3.01 13.29 -14.90
CA GLY A 229 1.81 13.19 -15.74
C GLY A 229 0.47 13.22 -14.99
N ALA A 230 0.49 13.46 -13.65
CA ALA A 230 -0.71 13.65 -12.84
C ALA A 230 -1.05 15.13 -12.59
N GLU A 231 -0.23 16.07 -13.07
CA GLU A 231 -0.32 17.52 -12.81
C GLU A 231 -1.70 18.08 -13.18
N LYS A 232 -2.25 17.65 -14.33
CA LYS A 232 -3.59 18.09 -14.78
C LYS A 232 -4.70 17.72 -13.81
N LYS A 233 -4.62 16.53 -13.19
CA LYS A 233 -5.61 16.09 -12.20
C LYS A 233 -5.48 16.88 -10.90
N PHE A 234 -4.26 17.12 -10.48
CA PHE A 234 -3.96 17.92 -9.31
C PHE A 234 -4.46 19.36 -9.46
N GLU A 235 -4.11 20.02 -10.57
CA GLU A 235 -4.58 21.38 -10.83
C GLU A 235 -6.11 21.45 -10.98
N ALA A 236 -6.75 20.47 -11.61
CA ALA A 236 -8.22 20.41 -11.69
C ALA A 236 -8.87 20.35 -10.28
N CYS A 237 -8.28 19.64 -9.32
CA CYS A 237 -8.75 19.64 -7.94
C CYS A 237 -8.60 21.04 -7.31
N LYS A 238 -7.45 21.70 -7.49
CA LYS A 238 -7.20 23.05 -6.96
C LYS A 238 -8.11 24.10 -7.58
N GLU A 239 -8.32 24.03 -8.89
CA GLU A 239 -9.24 24.92 -9.61
C GLU A 239 -10.68 24.76 -9.12
N PHE A 240 -11.14 23.53 -8.91
CA PHE A 240 -12.47 23.27 -8.37
C PHE A 240 -12.63 23.83 -6.95
N VAL A 241 -11.63 23.65 -6.09
CA VAL A 241 -11.60 24.21 -4.72
C VAL A 241 -11.68 25.74 -4.74
N ARG A 242 -10.92 26.41 -5.62
CA ARG A 242 -10.98 27.87 -5.79
C ARG A 242 -12.35 28.32 -6.34
N TYR A 243 -12.86 27.63 -7.38
CA TYR A 243 -14.16 27.93 -7.97
C TYR A 243 -15.30 27.86 -6.93
N ARG A 244 -15.23 26.89 -6.00
CA ARG A 244 -16.20 26.72 -4.92
C ARG A 244 -16.00 27.66 -3.73
N GLY A 245 -14.94 28.48 -3.74
CA GLY A 245 -14.63 29.42 -2.66
C GLY A 245 -14.28 28.75 -1.32
N ILE A 246 -13.71 27.53 -1.36
CA ILE A 246 -13.36 26.75 -0.16
C ILE A 246 -11.84 26.52 0.00
N ALA A 247 -11.04 27.33 -0.68
CA ALA A 247 -9.59 27.11 -0.77
C ALA A 247 -8.86 27.30 0.57
N ASP A 248 -9.40 28.10 1.46
CA ASP A 248 -8.90 28.35 2.82
C ASP A 248 -9.02 27.13 3.75
N ARG A 249 -9.91 26.20 3.41
CA ARG A 249 -10.19 25.00 4.21
C ARG A 249 -9.65 23.69 3.59
N VAL A 250 -8.93 23.76 2.47
CA VAL A 250 -8.41 22.59 1.75
C VAL A 250 -6.90 22.68 1.56
N HIS A 251 -6.17 21.75 2.17
CA HIS A 251 -4.71 21.77 2.24
C HIS A 251 -4.10 20.63 1.42
N PHE A 252 -3.38 20.97 0.35
CA PHE A 252 -2.61 20.02 -0.45
C PHE A 252 -1.16 20.03 0.02
N LEU A 253 -0.75 19.02 0.79
CA LEU A 253 0.53 18.99 1.51
C LEU A 253 1.69 18.43 0.68
N GLY A 254 1.40 17.88 -0.51
CA GLY A 254 2.42 17.16 -1.28
C GLY A 254 2.86 15.86 -0.62
N GLY A 255 4.05 15.37 -0.99
CA GLY A 255 4.63 14.17 -0.39
C GLY A 255 5.08 14.41 1.06
N ARG A 256 4.64 13.55 1.99
CA ARG A 256 4.90 13.66 3.43
C ARG A 256 5.59 12.41 3.96
N THR A 257 6.41 12.57 4.99
CA THR A 257 7.04 11.47 5.75
C THR A 257 6.42 11.29 7.14
N ASP A 258 5.71 12.30 7.65
CA ASP A 258 5.01 12.37 8.94
C ASP A 258 3.54 11.92 8.86
N ILE A 259 3.25 10.95 7.99
CA ILE A 259 1.89 10.38 7.87
C ILE A 259 1.31 9.92 9.23
N PRO A 260 2.08 9.33 10.16
CA PRO A 260 1.56 8.97 11.48
C PRO A 260 1.01 10.17 12.28
N ASP A 261 1.69 11.33 12.24
CA ASP A 261 1.23 12.54 12.91
C ASP A 261 -0.03 13.11 12.25
N ILE A 262 -0.11 13.03 10.91
CA ILE A 262 -1.31 13.41 10.17
C ILE A 262 -2.48 12.52 10.57
N LEU A 263 -2.33 11.18 10.49
CA LEU A 263 -3.38 10.23 10.83
C LEU A 263 -3.89 10.44 12.26
N ALA A 264 -2.99 10.71 13.21
CA ALA A 264 -3.35 10.93 14.61
C ALA A 264 -4.21 12.19 14.84
N LYS A 265 -4.24 13.12 13.89
CA LYS A 265 -5.04 14.36 13.97
C LYS A 265 -6.31 14.31 13.11
N LEU A 266 -6.48 13.28 12.27
CA LEU A 266 -7.71 13.12 11.49
C LEU A 266 -8.85 12.60 12.35
N GLU A 267 -10.02 13.24 12.26
CA GLU A 267 -11.27 12.70 12.78
C GLU A 267 -11.92 11.71 11.81
N VAL A 268 -11.71 11.88 10.50
CA VAL A 268 -12.17 10.94 9.47
C VAL A 268 -11.09 10.80 8.40
N PHE A 269 -10.69 9.58 8.16
CA PHE A 269 -9.86 9.22 7.01
C PHE A 269 -10.76 8.90 5.82
N ILE A 270 -10.53 9.56 4.70
CA ILE A 270 -11.27 9.37 3.45
C ILE A 270 -10.39 8.62 2.46
N PHE A 271 -10.91 7.56 1.83
CA PHE A 271 -10.14 6.89 0.81
C PHE A 271 -11.00 6.58 -0.43
N SER A 272 -10.92 7.48 -1.39
CA SER A 272 -11.59 7.37 -2.68
C SER A 272 -10.65 6.80 -3.73
N SER A 273 -10.97 5.63 -4.25
CA SER A 273 -10.18 4.96 -5.30
C SER A 273 -11.10 4.22 -6.27
N LEU A 274 -10.62 4.04 -7.51
CA LEU A 274 -11.32 3.25 -8.53
C LEU A 274 -10.66 1.88 -8.73
N HIS A 275 -9.37 1.75 -8.39
CA HIS A 275 -8.58 0.52 -8.57
C HIS A 275 -7.51 0.40 -7.49
N GLU A 276 -7.47 -0.74 -6.79
CA GLU A 276 -6.46 -1.08 -5.80
C GLU A 276 -6.15 -2.58 -5.81
N GLY A 277 -4.96 -2.96 -5.33
CA GLY A 277 -4.66 -4.36 -4.98
C GLY A 277 -5.15 -4.70 -3.58
N LEU A 278 -4.46 -4.17 -2.58
CA LEU A 278 -4.88 -4.00 -1.19
C LEU A 278 -4.17 -2.74 -0.68
N PRO A 279 -4.89 -1.64 -0.43
CA PRO A 279 -4.25 -0.37 -0.13
C PRO A 279 -3.70 -0.35 1.30
N VAL A 280 -2.39 -0.20 1.44
CA VAL A 280 -1.70 -0.09 2.73
C VAL A 280 -2.23 1.10 3.55
N ALA A 281 -2.64 2.20 2.88
CA ALA A 281 -3.18 3.38 3.56
C ALA A 281 -4.47 3.08 4.36
N ILE A 282 -5.32 2.14 3.91
CA ILE A 282 -6.49 1.68 4.70
C ILE A 282 -6.00 0.93 5.94
N SER A 283 -5.06 0.00 5.79
CA SER A 283 -4.50 -0.74 6.92
C SER A 283 -3.83 0.19 7.95
N GLU A 284 -3.11 1.21 7.47
CA GLU A 284 -2.48 2.24 8.30
C GLU A 284 -3.53 3.06 9.09
N ALA A 285 -4.59 3.53 8.42
CA ALA A 285 -5.67 4.27 9.07
C ALA A 285 -6.42 3.43 10.10
N MET A 286 -6.70 2.14 9.80
CA MET A 286 -7.30 1.21 10.74
C MET A 286 -6.41 1.00 11.98
N LEU A 287 -5.11 0.73 11.78
CA LEU A 287 -4.15 0.54 12.88
C LEU A 287 -3.97 1.81 13.72
N ALA A 288 -4.03 2.98 13.09
CA ALA A 288 -4.04 4.27 13.80
C ALA A 288 -5.34 4.53 14.56
N GLY A 289 -6.41 3.76 14.31
CA GLY A 289 -7.70 3.90 14.98
C GLY A 289 -8.49 5.11 14.48
N VAL A 290 -8.37 5.45 13.20
CA VAL A 290 -9.10 6.58 12.60
C VAL A 290 -10.38 6.06 11.93
N PRO A 291 -11.57 6.63 12.24
CA PRO A 291 -12.81 6.30 11.53
C PRO A 291 -12.67 6.57 10.02
N MET A 292 -13.27 5.73 9.18
CA MET A 292 -13.02 5.78 7.75
C MET A 292 -14.28 5.82 6.91
N ALA A 293 -14.22 6.60 5.81
CA ALA A 293 -15.14 6.52 4.68
C ALA A 293 -14.37 6.06 3.44
N VAL A 294 -14.75 4.93 2.84
CA VAL A 294 -14.03 4.32 1.73
C VAL A 294 -14.95 3.99 0.54
N SER A 295 -14.45 4.09 -0.68
CA SER A 295 -15.22 3.76 -1.88
C SER A 295 -15.50 2.25 -1.99
N ASN A 296 -16.64 1.86 -2.59
CA ASN A 296 -17.15 0.49 -2.68
C ASN A 296 -16.44 -0.39 -3.72
N ILE A 297 -15.12 -0.34 -3.79
CA ILE A 297 -14.36 -1.26 -4.64
C ILE A 297 -13.98 -2.53 -3.88
N GLY A 298 -13.85 -3.64 -4.60
CA GLY A 298 -13.65 -4.95 -3.98
C GLY A 298 -12.51 -5.02 -2.95
N PRO A 299 -11.30 -4.48 -3.21
CA PRO A 299 -10.24 -4.49 -2.19
C PRO A 299 -10.57 -3.70 -0.92
N HIS A 300 -11.38 -2.63 -1.01
CA HIS A 300 -11.81 -1.87 0.16
C HIS A 300 -12.87 -2.67 0.95
N LEU A 301 -13.82 -3.29 0.25
CA LEU A 301 -14.81 -4.17 0.87
C LEU A 301 -14.12 -5.33 1.58
N GLU A 302 -13.14 -5.98 0.92
CA GLU A 302 -12.36 -7.06 1.54
C GLU A 302 -11.59 -6.57 2.79
N ALA A 303 -10.94 -5.40 2.73
CA ALA A 303 -10.19 -4.85 3.86
C ALA A 303 -11.11 -4.44 5.03
N THR A 304 -12.33 -4.01 4.75
CA THR A 304 -13.29 -3.50 5.74
C THR A 304 -14.39 -4.50 6.09
N ASN A 305 -14.26 -5.77 5.67
CA ASN A 305 -15.26 -6.82 5.86
C ASN A 305 -16.66 -6.34 5.42
N ASP A 306 -16.78 -6.02 4.14
CA ASP A 306 -18.02 -5.52 3.50
C ASP A 306 -18.65 -4.30 4.20
N GLY A 307 -17.81 -3.44 4.79
CA GLY A 307 -18.22 -2.20 5.46
C GLY A 307 -18.50 -2.34 6.96
N GLU A 308 -18.22 -3.49 7.56
CA GLU A 308 -18.31 -3.66 9.01
C GLU A 308 -17.37 -2.70 9.77
N PHE A 309 -16.24 -2.33 9.14
CA PHE A 309 -15.17 -1.53 9.74
C PHE A 309 -14.97 -0.15 9.10
N ALA A 310 -15.87 0.28 8.22
CA ALA A 310 -15.84 1.61 7.60
C ALA A 310 -17.24 2.01 7.09
N ARG A 311 -17.46 3.31 6.86
CA ARG A 311 -18.61 3.76 6.04
C ARG A 311 -18.25 3.60 4.57
N ILE A 312 -19.11 2.92 3.82
CA ILE A 312 -18.92 2.66 2.39
C ILE A 312 -19.72 3.65 1.57
N PHE A 313 -19.11 4.20 0.51
CA PHE A 313 -19.80 5.03 -0.46
C PHE A 313 -19.56 4.54 -1.89
N PRO A 314 -20.54 4.69 -2.82
CA PRO A 314 -20.36 4.33 -4.22
C PRO A 314 -19.23 5.13 -4.88
N THR A 315 -18.43 4.49 -5.72
CA THR A 315 -17.38 5.18 -6.50
C THR A 315 -17.95 6.37 -7.27
N LYS A 316 -17.25 7.50 -7.26
CA LYS A 316 -17.61 8.76 -7.93
C LYS A 316 -18.87 9.45 -7.38
N ASP A 317 -19.49 8.93 -6.34
CA ASP A 317 -20.65 9.54 -5.69
C ASP A 317 -20.18 10.45 -4.54
N HIS A 318 -19.98 11.73 -4.87
CA HIS A 318 -19.52 12.73 -3.89
C HIS A 318 -20.60 13.07 -2.83
N ARG A 319 -21.90 12.88 -3.14
CA ARG A 319 -22.98 13.13 -2.17
C ARG A 319 -23.02 12.02 -1.12
N ALA A 320 -23.00 10.76 -1.55
CA ALA A 320 -22.91 9.64 -0.62
C ALA A 320 -21.63 9.69 0.22
N LEU A 321 -20.49 10.13 -0.36
CA LEU A 321 -19.28 10.39 0.40
C LEU A 321 -19.48 11.48 1.46
N ALA A 322 -20.12 12.62 1.09
CA ALA A 322 -20.40 13.68 2.04
C ALA A 322 -21.25 13.17 3.21
N ASP A 323 -22.34 12.46 2.93
CA ASP A 323 -23.22 11.89 3.96
C ASP A 323 -22.47 10.91 4.88
N ALA A 324 -21.61 10.04 4.33
CA ALA A 324 -20.78 9.11 5.10
C ALA A 324 -19.82 9.84 6.05
N VAL A 325 -19.15 10.90 5.57
CA VAL A 325 -18.22 11.69 6.39
C VAL A 325 -18.96 12.46 7.47
N ILE A 326 -20.10 13.11 7.14
CA ILE A 326 -20.92 13.87 8.07
C ILE A 326 -21.47 12.97 9.19
N SER A 327 -21.94 11.76 8.85
CA SER A 327 -22.37 10.78 9.86
C SER A 327 -21.23 10.46 10.84
N LEU A 328 -20.02 10.17 10.35
CA LEU A 328 -18.85 9.90 11.19
C LEU A 328 -18.47 11.09 12.07
N LEU A 329 -18.58 12.32 11.55
CA LEU A 329 -18.27 13.52 12.28
C LEU A 329 -19.31 13.85 13.36
N ASN A 330 -20.59 13.58 13.14
CA ASN A 330 -21.68 13.93 14.05
C ASN A 330 -21.95 12.82 15.10
N GLU A 331 -21.69 11.57 14.75
CA GLU A 331 -21.96 10.40 15.61
C GLU A 331 -20.67 9.88 16.26
N LYS A 332 -19.97 10.76 17.01
CA LYS A 332 -18.61 10.48 17.52
C LYS A 332 -18.49 9.14 18.22
N ASN A 333 -19.40 8.79 19.14
CA ASN A 333 -19.33 7.51 19.88
C ASN A 333 -19.42 6.31 18.94
N ALA A 334 -20.28 6.36 17.93
CA ALA A 334 -20.42 5.30 16.94
C ALA A 334 -19.17 5.21 16.01
N ALA A 335 -18.60 6.37 15.68
CA ALA A 335 -17.36 6.45 14.89
C ALA A 335 -16.16 5.89 15.68
N ASP A 336 -16.04 6.20 16.97
CA ASP A 336 -14.98 5.70 17.83
C ASP A 336 -15.10 4.18 18.04
N ASP A 337 -16.33 3.63 18.22
CA ASP A 337 -16.56 2.18 18.27
C ASP A 337 -16.17 1.50 16.94
N LEU A 338 -16.60 2.08 15.81
CA LEU A 338 -16.24 1.59 14.48
C LEU A 338 -14.72 1.53 14.30
N ALA A 339 -14.02 2.60 14.66
CA ALA A 339 -12.56 2.69 14.57
C ALA A 339 -11.85 1.71 15.50
N SER A 340 -12.36 1.48 16.73
CA SER A 340 -11.82 0.51 17.66
C SER A 340 -11.92 -0.93 17.13
N ARG A 341 -13.08 -1.29 16.58
CA ARG A 341 -13.28 -2.59 15.93
C ARG A 341 -12.41 -2.75 14.70
N ALA A 342 -12.32 -1.71 13.86
CA ALA A 342 -11.42 -1.67 12.72
C ALA A 342 -9.96 -1.88 13.11
N ARG A 343 -9.49 -1.20 14.16
CA ARG A 343 -8.13 -1.34 14.70
C ARG A 343 -7.84 -2.77 15.15
N SER A 344 -8.77 -3.39 15.88
CA SER A 344 -8.65 -4.77 16.35
C SER A 344 -8.56 -5.75 15.17
N HIS A 345 -9.41 -5.58 14.17
CA HIS A 345 -9.37 -6.36 12.94
C HIS A 345 -8.04 -6.19 12.19
N ALA A 346 -7.56 -4.96 12.04
CA ALA A 346 -6.30 -4.69 11.35
C ALA A 346 -5.08 -5.23 12.10
N ALA A 347 -5.08 -5.17 13.43
CA ALA A 347 -4.02 -5.77 14.26
C ALA A 347 -3.90 -7.28 14.02
N ALA A 348 -5.02 -7.98 13.86
CA ALA A 348 -5.05 -9.41 13.61
C ALA A 348 -4.71 -9.81 12.16
N ASN A 349 -5.01 -8.96 11.16
CA ASN A 349 -4.96 -9.33 9.75
C ASN A 349 -3.98 -8.51 8.91
N PHE A 350 -3.76 -7.23 9.25
CA PHE A 350 -3.02 -6.25 8.45
C PHE A 350 -1.85 -5.61 9.21
N SER A 351 -1.47 -6.16 10.36
CA SER A 351 -0.22 -5.78 11.01
C SER A 351 0.98 -6.46 10.35
N ILE A 352 2.17 -5.87 10.52
CA ILE A 352 3.40 -6.50 10.04
C ILE A 352 3.63 -7.87 10.70
N ASP A 353 3.22 -8.05 11.95
CA ASP A 353 3.33 -9.31 12.65
C ASP A 353 2.43 -10.40 12.06
N ALA A 354 1.18 -10.05 11.69
CA ALA A 354 0.27 -10.96 11.00
C ALA A 354 0.83 -11.34 9.59
N HIS A 355 1.35 -10.35 8.85
CA HIS A 355 1.97 -10.58 7.55
C HIS A 355 3.18 -11.51 7.66
N LEU A 356 4.14 -11.20 8.54
CA LEU A 356 5.36 -12.00 8.72
C LEU A 356 5.06 -13.39 9.26
N GLY A 357 4.10 -13.52 10.17
CA GLY A 357 3.65 -14.83 10.67
C GLY A 357 3.12 -15.72 9.54
N ASN A 358 2.30 -15.18 8.63
CA ASN A 358 1.80 -15.88 7.47
C ASN A 358 2.91 -16.21 6.46
N LEU A 359 3.80 -15.25 6.22
CA LEU A 359 4.92 -15.40 5.28
C LEU A 359 5.89 -16.48 5.74
N VAL A 360 6.26 -16.50 7.03
CA VAL A 360 7.16 -17.50 7.59
C VAL A 360 6.53 -18.89 7.54
N ARG A 361 5.24 -19.04 7.88
CA ARG A 361 4.53 -20.31 7.73
C ARG A 361 4.59 -20.83 6.29
N LEU A 362 4.32 -19.96 5.32
CA LEU A 362 4.46 -20.33 3.90
C LEU A 362 5.88 -20.76 3.55
N TYR A 363 6.89 -20.01 3.97
CA TYR A 363 8.29 -20.35 3.70
C TYR A 363 8.71 -21.68 4.32
N GLN A 364 8.18 -22.01 5.50
CA GLN A 364 8.41 -23.32 6.14
C GLN A 364 7.74 -24.48 5.39
N GLN A 365 6.52 -24.25 4.88
CA GLN A 365 5.77 -25.27 4.13
C GLN A 365 6.42 -25.65 2.80
N ILE A 366 7.06 -24.69 2.13
CA ILE A 366 7.68 -24.94 0.81
C ILE A 366 9.13 -25.41 0.90
N ARG A 367 9.77 -25.31 2.07
CA ARG A 367 11.17 -25.68 2.29
C ARG A 367 11.34 -27.19 2.37
#